data_0c6466b3ab0589ef6fda48474dc3650a
#
_entry.id   0c6466b3ab0589ef6fda48474dc3650a
#
_cell.length_a   1.000
_cell.length_b   1.000
_cell.length_c   1.000
_cell.angle_alpha   90.00
_cell.angle_beta   90.00
_cell.angle_gamma   90.00
#
_symmetry.space_group_name_H-M   'P 1'
#
loop_
_entity.id
_entity.type
_entity.pdbx_description
1 polymer ?
#
loop_
_entity_poly.entity_id
_entity_poly.type
_entity_poly.pdbx_seq_one_letter_code
_entity_poly.pdbx_strand_id
1 'polypeptide(L)'
;IISILCYLQCFGTLSASVTAKNENGNFVLKNKNVELVFANGKEFLFKEFRMDGMNILPVDGSTTHPWQLIYRGPNGENPTLMPRWGEYKGGEIQKTQDASTLIFTWQMVIDAGPTCPVRILVTLGKDAELPEWRIEAEMPEGWVITESEFPRIAVNRPEGAKGILPVGFGTEYTIGNEGQLQSRYPSCTGTMQLVLMHHKGGTVYFAAQDKGGSGKVFRMKSEGKSPVSYTHLRAH
;
A
#
# COMPACT_ATOMS: atom_id res chain seq x y z
N ILE A 1 -1.37 -2.25 23.35
CA ILE A 1 -0.36 -1.38 22.70
C ILE A 1 0.98 -1.75 23.29
N ILE A 2 1.80 -2.48 22.56
CA ILE A 2 3.20 -2.73 22.94
C ILE A 2 4.02 -2.00 21.89
N SER A 3 4.54 -0.81 22.28
CA SER A 3 5.55 -0.10 21.51
C SER A 3 6.92 -0.63 21.93
N ILE A 4 7.63 -1.27 21.01
CA ILE A 4 9.05 -1.56 21.21
C ILE A 4 9.80 -0.35 20.65
N LEU A 5 10.27 0.52 21.53
CA LEU A 5 11.15 1.65 21.19
C LEU A 5 12.60 1.14 21.25
N CYS A 6 13.28 1.07 20.10
CA CYS A 6 14.73 1.04 20.08
C CYS A 6 15.24 2.48 20.02
N TYR A 7 15.85 2.97 21.10
CA TYR A 7 16.53 4.26 21.18
C TYR A 7 17.92 4.15 20.56
N LEU A 8 18.14 4.86 19.45
CA LEU A 8 19.47 5.34 19.09
C LEU A 8 19.45 6.86 19.17
N GLN A 9 20.09 7.42 20.19
CA GLN A 9 20.31 8.86 20.32
C GLN A 9 21.44 9.28 19.39
N CYS A 10 21.10 9.96 18.31
CA CYS A 10 22.04 10.87 17.62
C CYS A 10 21.55 12.30 17.82
N PHE A 11 22.31 13.09 18.59
CA PHE A 11 22.08 14.51 18.77
C PHE A 11 22.45 15.29 17.50
N GLY A 12 21.45 15.79 16.82
CA GLY A 12 21.55 16.77 15.77
C GLY A 12 20.17 17.35 15.53
N THR A 13 19.89 18.54 16.08
CA THR A 13 18.63 19.27 15.86
C THR A 13 18.60 19.89 14.47
N LEU A 14 18.56 19.05 13.43
CA LEU A 14 18.02 19.46 12.14
C LEU A 14 16.50 19.28 12.25
N SER A 15 15.76 20.37 12.16
CA SER A 15 14.29 20.34 12.12
C SER A 15 13.88 19.36 11.02
N ALA A 16 13.38 18.20 11.43
CA ALA A 16 12.88 17.22 10.49
C ALA A 16 11.71 17.86 9.73
N SER A 17 11.81 17.91 8.41
CA SER A 17 10.76 18.44 7.56
C SER A 17 10.25 17.34 6.64
N VAL A 18 8.94 17.34 6.37
CA VAL A 18 8.36 16.57 5.30
C VAL A 18 8.11 17.48 4.11
N THR A 19 8.50 17.05 2.93
CA THR A 19 8.28 17.78 1.67
C THR A 19 7.38 16.99 0.75
N ALA A 20 6.43 17.70 0.13
CA ALA A 20 5.63 17.16 -0.97
C ALA A 20 5.63 18.19 -2.10
N LYS A 21 5.92 17.75 -3.32
CA LYS A 21 6.03 18.60 -4.50
C LYS A 21 5.64 17.85 -5.76
N ASN A 22 5.22 18.61 -6.78
CA ASN A 22 5.02 18.12 -8.12
C ASN A 22 6.11 18.75 -8.99
N GLU A 23 7.03 17.97 -9.48
CA GLU A 23 8.14 18.44 -10.32
C GLU A 23 8.46 17.41 -11.41
N ASN A 24 8.76 17.93 -12.62
CA ASN A 24 9.12 17.11 -13.77
C ASN A 24 8.11 15.99 -14.08
N GLY A 25 6.82 16.25 -13.89
CA GLY A 25 5.75 15.27 -14.11
C GLY A 25 5.70 14.16 -13.07
N ASN A 26 6.26 14.37 -11.88
CA ASN A 26 6.19 13.42 -10.78
C ASN A 26 5.74 14.11 -9.48
N PHE A 27 4.97 13.39 -8.69
CA PHE A 27 4.74 13.71 -7.29
C PHE A 27 5.82 13.07 -6.44
N VAL A 28 6.49 13.88 -5.65
CA VAL A 28 7.53 13.43 -4.70
C VAL A 28 7.06 13.73 -3.28
N LEU A 29 7.09 12.72 -2.43
CA LEU A 29 6.79 12.82 -1.01
C LEU A 29 7.99 12.29 -0.23
N LYS A 30 8.58 13.14 0.62
CA LYS A 30 9.87 12.84 1.25
C LYS A 30 9.98 13.41 2.65
N ASN A 31 10.59 12.63 3.54
CA ASN A 31 11.17 13.09 4.80
C ASN A 31 12.63 12.60 4.92
N LYS A 32 13.19 12.61 6.12
CA LYS A 32 14.58 12.16 6.35
C LYS A 32 14.81 10.67 6.08
N ASN A 33 13.79 9.84 6.26
CA ASN A 33 13.88 8.36 6.21
C ASN A 33 13.34 7.77 4.91
N VAL A 34 12.33 8.42 4.32
CA VAL A 34 11.50 7.86 3.26
C VAL A 34 11.37 8.83 2.09
N GLU A 35 11.48 8.31 0.87
CA GLU A 35 11.17 9.04 -0.37
C GLU A 35 10.29 8.18 -1.27
N LEU A 36 9.16 8.75 -1.68
CA LEU A 36 8.18 8.14 -2.57
C LEU A 36 8.05 8.98 -3.83
N VAL A 37 8.11 8.35 -5.00
CA VAL A 37 7.96 9.02 -6.30
C VAL A 37 6.85 8.37 -7.11
N PHE A 38 5.88 9.16 -7.53
CA PHE A 38 4.74 8.74 -8.34
C PHE A 38 4.71 9.53 -9.64
N ALA A 39 4.49 8.86 -10.77
CA ALA A 39 4.25 9.60 -12.02
C ALA A 39 2.91 10.34 -11.95
N ASN A 40 2.91 11.58 -12.40
CA ASN A 40 1.69 12.35 -12.65
C ASN A 40 1.31 12.22 -14.11
N GLY A 41 0.50 11.23 -14.45
CA GLY A 41 0.10 10.94 -15.82
C GLY A 41 -1.23 10.18 -15.87
N LYS A 42 -1.69 9.86 -17.09
CA LYS A 42 -2.93 9.08 -17.27
C LYS A 42 -2.88 7.71 -16.61
N GLU A 43 -1.67 7.16 -16.49
CA GLU A 43 -1.42 5.92 -15.77
C GLU A 43 -0.70 6.28 -14.47
N PHE A 44 -1.36 5.98 -13.35
CA PHE A 44 -0.71 6.02 -12.06
C PHE A 44 0.46 5.04 -12.07
N LEU A 45 1.63 5.55 -11.75
CA LEU A 45 2.84 4.76 -11.70
C LEU A 45 3.60 5.06 -10.42
N PHE A 46 3.69 4.08 -9.53
CA PHE A 46 4.56 4.17 -8.36
C PHE A 46 5.98 3.79 -8.80
N LYS A 47 6.84 4.80 -8.96
CA LYS A 47 8.18 4.66 -9.56
C LYS A 47 9.26 4.29 -8.59
N GLU A 48 9.24 4.93 -7.42
CA GLU A 48 10.30 4.75 -6.43
C GLU A 48 9.75 4.75 -5.02
N PHE A 49 10.27 3.85 -4.22
CA PHE A 49 10.10 3.83 -2.77
C PHE A 49 11.48 3.61 -2.17
N ARG A 50 12.08 4.68 -1.69
CA ARG A 50 13.38 4.63 -1.05
C ARG A 50 13.23 4.73 0.46
N MET A 51 13.94 3.84 1.15
CA MET A 51 14.12 3.86 2.60
C MET A 51 15.62 3.79 2.86
N ASP A 52 16.15 4.72 3.64
CA ASP A 52 17.60 4.83 3.92
C ASP A 52 18.47 4.80 2.65
N GLY A 53 17.98 5.43 1.58
CA GLY A 53 18.64 5.51 0.28
C GLY A 53 18.49 4.28 -0.62
N MET A 54 17.90 3.18 -0.14
CA MET A 54 17.67 1.95 -0.90
C MET A 54 16.30 1.98 -1.56
N ASN A 55 16.23 1.81 -2.89
CA ASN A 55 14.95 1.64 -3.58
C ASN A 55 14.45 0.21 -3.41
N ILE A 56 13.26 0.07 -2.83
CA ILE A 56 12.63 -1.23 -2.59
C ILE A 56 11.72 -1.70 -3.73
N LEU A 57 11.42 -0.84 -4.70
CA LEU A 57 10.63 -1.22 -5.88
C LEU A 57 11.53 -1.84 -6.96
N PRO A 58 11.00 -2.74 -7.82
CA PRO A 58 11.70 -3.25 -8.98
C PRO A 58 12.09 -2.11 -9.94
N VAL A 59 13.24 -2.22 -10.58
CA VAL A 59 13.76 -1.21 -11.54
C VAL A 59 12.84 -1.06 -12.76
N ASP A 60 12.22 -2.16 -13.18
CA ASP A 60 11.34 -2.28 -14.35
C ASP A 60 9.86 -2.48 -14.00
N GLY A 61 9.56 -2.58 -12.72
CA GLY A 61 8.26 -3.01 -12.21
C GLY A 61 7.54 -1.95 -11.41
N SER A 62 7.04 -0.98 -12.10
CA SER A 62 6.12 -0.04 -11.48
C SER A 62 4.77 -0.69 -11.20
N THR A 63 4.23 -0.42 -10.05
CA THR A 63 2.84 -0.79 -9.72
C THR A 63 1.89 0.09 -10.52
N THR A 64 1.31 -0.46 -11.58
CA THR A 64 0.31 0.23 -12.42
C THR A 64 -1.10 0.07 -11.90
N HIS A 65 -1.34 -0.91 -11.06
CA HIS A 65 -2.66 -1.21 -10.48
C HIS A 65 -2.56 -1.22 -8.95
N PRO A 66 -2.48 -0.04 -8.32
CA PRO A 66 -2.25 0.07 -6.87
C PRO A 66 -3.42 -0.40 -6.02
N TRP A 67 -4.59 -0.61 -6.63
CA TRP A 67 -5.79 -1.07 -5.95
C TRP A 67 -6.72 -1.86 -6.86
N GLN A 68 -7.58 -2.64 -6.24
CA GLN A 68 -8.71 -3.32 -6.84
C GLN A 68 -9.84 -3.35 -5.81
N LEU A 69 -11.06 -3.03 -6.23
CA LEU A 69 -12.27 -3.10 -5.41
C LEU A 69 -13.23 -4.10 -6.01
N ILE A 70 -13.84 -4.94 -5.19
CA ILE A 70 -14.98 -5.75 -5.56
C ILE A 70 -16.19 -5.15 -4.85
N TYR A 71 -17.25 -4.93 -5.60
CA TYR A 71 -18.44 -4.30 -5.07
C TYR A 71 -19.68 -5.14 -5.40
N ARG A 72 -20.75 -4.92 -4.68
CA ARG A 72 -22.04 -5.55 -4.91
C ARG A 72 -23.07 -4.47 -5.20
N GLY A 73 -23.79 -4.65 -6.31
CA GLY A 73 -24.91 -3.83 -6.69
C GLY A 73 -26.25 -4.39 -6.22
N PRO A 74 -27.33 -3.67 -6.53
CA PRO A 74 -28.70 -4.09 -6.17
C PRO A 74 -29.08 -5.47 -6.72
N ASN A 75 -28.50 -5.88 -7.84
CA ASN A 75 -28.79 -7.19 -8.49
C ASN A 75 -27.97 -8.36 -7.92
N GLY A 76 -27.10 -8.11 -6.92
CA GLY A 76 -26.32 -9.14 -6.25
C GLY A 76 -25.05 -9.59 -6.98
N GLU A 77 -24.75 -9.03 -8.14
CA GLU A 77 -23.49 -9.27 -8.84
C GLU A 77 -22.29 -8.71 -8.07
N ASN A 78 -21.11 -9.30 -8.28
CA ASN A 78 -19.87 -8.87 -7.63
C ASN A 78 -18.80 -8.49 -8.67
N PRO A 79 -19.01 -7.43 -9.44
CA PRO A 79 -18.03 -6.96 -10.39
C PRO A 79 -16.83 -6.30 -9.71
N THR A 80 -15.78 -6.09 -10.49
CA THR A 80 -14.51 -5.52 -10.03
C THR A 80 -14.32 -4.12 -10.57
N LEU A 81 -13.71 -3.22 -9.81
CA LEU A 81 -13.17 -1.93 -10.25
C LEU A 81 -11.65 -1.95 -10.16
N MET A 82 -11.00 -1.42 -11.19
CA MET A 82 -9.54 -1.23 -11.26
C MET A 82 -9.21 0.14 -11.84
N PRO A 83 -8.05 0.74 -11.50
CA PRO A 83 -7.65 2.08 -12.00
C PRO A 83 -7.74 2.23 -13.52
N ARG A 84 -7.36 1.19 -14.28
CA ARG A 84 -7.35 1.19 -15.75
C ARG A 84 -8.72 1.35 -16.40
N TRP A 85 -9.81 1.12 -15.66
CA TRP A 85 -11.19 1.24 -16.16
C TRP A 85 -11.84 2.56 -15.80
N GLY A 86 -11.13 3.42 -15.07
CA GLY A 86 -11.58 4.75 -14.68
C GLY A 86 -10.82 5.86 -15.38
N GLU A 87 -11.34 7.05 -15.25
CA GLU A 87 -10.66 8.27 -15.66
C GLU A 87 -9.81 8.80 -14.51
N TYR A 88 -8.50 8.83 -14.69
CA TYR A 88 -7.60 9.47 -13.72
C TYR A 88 -7.77 11.00 -13.77
N LYS A 89 -8.16 11.58 -12.65
CA LYS A 89 -8.43 13.02 -12.51
C LYS A 89 -7.21 13.83 -12.05
N GLY A 90 -6.11 13.15 -11.75
CA GLY A 90 -4.88 13.79 -11.29
C GLY A 90 -4.58 13.55 -9.83
N GLY A 91 -3.51 14.18 -9.39
CA GLY A 91 -3.08 14.17 -8.00
C GLY A 91 -3.07 15.57 -7.41
N GLU A 92 -3.24 15.66 -6.12
CA GLU A 92 -3.12 16.87 -5.33
C GLU A 92 -2.21 16.68 -4.10
N ILE A 93 -1.73 17.78 -3.55
CA ILE A 93 -0.88 17.80 -2.38
C ILE A 93 -1.60 18.55 -1.27
N GLN A 94 -1.78 17.88 -0.13
CA GLN A 94 -2.24 18.51 1.10
C GLN A 94 -1.09 18.54 2.11
N LYS A 95 -0.91 19.69 2.77
CA LYS A 95 0.16 19.90 3.76
C LYS A 95 -0.42 20.35 5.08
N THR A 96 0.11 19.77 6.13
CA THR A 96 -0.08 20.25 7.50
C THR A 96 1.30 20.63 8.11
N GLN A 97 1.33 21.06 9.34
CA GLN A 97 2.57 21.35 10.05
C GLN A 97 3.46 20.11 10.21
N ASP A 98 2.85 18.93 10.41
CA ASP A 98 3.54 17.70 10.80
C ASP A 98 3.51 16.60 9.76
N ALA A 99 2.75 16.76 8.66
CA ALA A 99 2.60 15.76 7.63
C ALA A 99 2.30 16.36 6.25
N SER A 100 2.59 15.59 5.22
CA SER A 100 2.12 15.86 3.86
C SER A 100 1.42 14.65 3.30
N THR A 101 0.35 14.88 2.54
CA THR A 101 -0.46 13.83 1.90
C THR A 101 -0.52 14.08 0.40
N LEU A 102 -0.24 13.04 -0.37
CA LEU A 102 -0.56 12.98 -1.79
C LEU A 102 -1.92 12.30 -1.93
N ILE A 103 -2.80 12.89 -2.74
CA ILE A 103 -4.13 12.35 -3.02
C ILE A 103 -4.25 12.14 -4.52
N PHE A 104 -4.55 10.91 -4.93
CA PHE A 104 -4.75 10.53 -6.33
C PHE A 104 -6.20 10.13 -6.52
N THR A 105 -6.86 10.70 -7.53
CA THR A 105 -8.30 10.54 -7.75
C THR A 105 -8.61 9.88 -9.08
N TRP A 106 -9.52 8.93 -9.08
CA TRP A 106 -10.14 8.31 -10.26
C TRP A 106 -11.64 8.51 -10.22
N GLN A 107 -12.23 8.77 -11.39
CA GLN A 107 -13.66 8.72 -11.60
C GLN A 107 -13.99 7.39 -12.26
N MET A 108 -14.64 6.50 -11.52
CA MET A 108 -15.07 5.20 -12.00
C MET A 108 -16.50 5.26 -12.50
N VAL A 109 -16.84 4.40 -13.48
CA VAL A 109 -18.22 4.18 -13.93
C VAL A 109 -18.63 2.78 -13.48
N ILE A 110 -19.76 2.66 -12.81
CA ILE A 110 -20.30 1.40 -12.31
C ILE A 110 -21.41 0.92 -13.25
N ASP A 111 -21.21 -0.26 -13.88
CA ASP A 111 -22.21 -0.94 -14.75
C ASP A 111 -22.89 0.00 -15.76
N ALA A 112 -22.11 0.80 -16.49
CA ALA A 112 -22.61 1.81 -17.45
C ALA A 112 -23.64 2.78 -16.83
N GLY A 113 -23.61 2.98 -15.53
CA GLY A 113 -24.54 3.78 -14.75
C GLY A 113 -23.86 4.86 -13.91
N PRO A 114 -24.07 4.87 -12.59
CA PRO A 114 -23.57 5.94 -11.74
C PRO A 114 -22.04 5.95 -11.65
N THR A 115 -21.50 7.12 -11.31
CA THR A 115 -20.07 7.29 -11.11
C THR A 115 -19.69 7.16 -9.64
N CYS A 116 -18.46 6.68 -9.40
CA CYS A 116 -17.89 6.51 -8.08
C CYS A 116 -16.49 7.12 -8.06
N PRO A 117 -16.24 8.18 -7.29
CA PRO A 117 -14.88 8.64 -7.07
C PRO A 117 -14.13 7.67 -6.15
N VAL A 118 -12.92 7.31 -6.58
CA VAL A 118 -11.99 6.50 -5.79
C VAL A 118 -10.73 7.32 -5.55
N ARG A 119 -10.30 7.44 -4.30
CA ARG A 119 -9.12 8.21 -3.91
C ARG A 119 -8.11 7.31 -3.19
N ILE A 120 -6.85 7.47 -3.53
CA ILE A 120 -5.72 6.96 -2.72
C ILE A 120 -5.07 8.15 -2.03
N LEU A 121 -4.89 8.02 -0.73
CA LEU A 121 -4.16 8.97 0.09
C LEU A 121 -2.87 8.31 0.56
N VAL A 122 -1.75 8.98 0.34
CA VAL A 122 -0.43 8.56 0.84
C VAL A 122 0.11 9.65 1.73
N THR A 123 0.14 9.41 3.03
CA THR A 123 0.53 10.38 4.05
C THR A 123 1.89 10.03 4.63
N LEU A 124 2.74 11.02 4.76
CA LEU A 124 4.04 10.90 5.40
C LEU A 124 4.20 11.99 6.46
N GLY A 125 4.39 11.59 7.70
CA GLY A 125 4.74 12.48 8.80
C GLY A 125 6.20 12.92 8.75
N LYS A 126 6.51 14.08 9.33
CA LYS A 126 7.89 14.62 9.35
C LYS A 126 8.91 13.66 9.99
N ASP A 127 8.50 12.93 11.03
CA ASP A 127 9.34 11.98 11.76
C ASP A 127 8.94 10.52 11.52
N ALA A 128 8.00 10.27 10.60
CA ALA A 128 7.53 8.93 10.31
C ALA A 128 8.62 8.08 9.66
N GLU A 129 8.71 6.83 10.06
CA GLU A 129 9.57 5.82 9.43
C GLU A 129 8.88 5.13 8.25
N LEU A 130 7.54 5.17 8.21
CA LEU A 130 6.72 4.51 7.19
C LEU A 130 5.63 5.44 6.70
N PRO A 131 5.27 5.38 5.42
CA PRO A 131 4.10 6.07 4.88
C PRO A 131 2.82 5.35 5.30
N GLU A 132 1.75 6.11 5.53
CA GLU A 132 0.40 5.61 5.71
C GLU A 132 -0.34 5.64 4.37
N TRP A 133 -1.00 4.54 4.03
CA TRP A 133 -1.78 4.39 2.82
C TRP A 133 -3.26 4.21 3.16
N ARG A 134 -4.12 4.96 2.47
CA ARG A 134 -5.56 4.88 2.64
C ARG A 134 -6.25 4.88 1.29
N ILE A 135 -7.31 4.09 1.15
CA ILE A 135 -8.21 4.12 0.00
C ILE A 135 -9.59 4.56 0.46
N GLU A 136 -10.22 5.41 -0.32
CA GLU A 136 -11.58 5.88 -0.13
C GLU A 136 -12.35 5.71 -1.43
N ALA A 137 -13.60 5.25 -1.33
CA ALA A 137 -14.50 5.18 -2.47
C ALA A 137 -15.91 5.57 -2.02
N GLU A 138 -16.53 6.47 -2.77
CA GLU A 138 -17.88 6.97 -2.49
C GLU A 138 -18.88 6.22 -3.37
N MET A 139 -19.36 5.08 -2.84
CA MET A 139 -20.30 4.25 -3.58
C MET A 139 -21.67 4.89 -3.63
N PRO A 140 -22.38 4.81 -4.78
CA PRO A 140 -23.77 5.25 -4.88
C PRO A 140 -24.68 4.45 -3.95
N GLU A 141 -25.85 5.00 -3.66
CA GLU A 141 -26.86 4.33 -2.83
C GLU A 141 -27.24 2.95 -3.39
N GLY A 142 -27.32 1.97 -2.52
CA GLY A 142 -27.58 0.56 -2.89
C GLY A 142 -26.39 -0.23 -3.37
N TRP A 143 -25.20 0.40 -3.46
CA TRP A 143 -23.94 -0.26 -3.84
C TRP A 143 -22.99 -0.33 -2.66
N VAL A 144 -22.33 -1.45 -2.45
CA VAL A 144 -21.40 -1.65 -1.33
C VAL A 144 -20.10 -2.29 -1.79
N ILE A 145 -18.98 -1.84 -1.23
CA ILE A 145 -17.69 -2.51 -1.41
C ILE A 145 -17.69 -3.77 -0.54
N THR A 146 -17.46 -4.91 -1.15
CA THR A 146 -17.37 -6.20 -0.45
C THR A 146 -15.94 -6.63 -0.19
N GLU A 147 -15.01 -6.25 -1.08
CA GLU A 147 -13.59 -6.56 -0.93
C GLU A 147 -12.73 -5.41 -1.49
N SER A 148 -11.56 -5.20 -0.87
CA SER A 148 -10.57 -4.25 -1.34
C SER A 148 -9.19 -4.89 -1.32
N GLU A 149 -8.49 -4.89 -2.46
CA GLU A 149 -7.06 -5.21 -2.52
C GLU A 149 -6.27 -3.90 -2.55
N PHE A 150 -5.66 -3.53 -1.42
CA PHE A 150 -4.96 -2.27 -1.27
C PHE A 150 -4.03 -2.27 -0.04
N PRO A 151 -2.84 -1.66 -0.10
CA PRO A 151 -2.16 -1.29 -1.34
C PRO A 151 -1.62 -2.52 -2.07
N ARG A 152 -1.58 -2.45 -3.41
CA ARG A 152 -0.89 -3.45 -4.24
C ARG A 152 0.45 -2.84 -4.65
N ILE A 153 1.52 -3.36 -4.09
CA ILE A 153 2.88 -2.82 -4.29
C ILE A 153 3.80 -3.96 -4.72
N ALA A 154 4.45 -3.79 -5.87
CA ALA A 154 5.55 -4.66 -6.27
C ALA A 154 6.81 -4.27 -5.47
N VAL A 155 7.52 -5.25 -4.95
CA VAL A 155 8.79 -5.02 -4.23
C VAL A 155 9.89 -5.90 -4.79
N ASN A 156 11.11 -5.40 -4.77
CA ASN A 156 12.28 -6.20 -5.11
C ASN A 156 12.38 -7.41 -4.19
N ARG A 157 12.66 -8.56 -4.81
CA ARG A 157 12.96 -9.78 -4.08
C ARG A 157 14.43 -10.12 -4.22
N PRO A 158 15.30 -9.72 -3.30
CA PRO A 158 16.68 -10.18 -3.28
C PRO A 158 16.75 -11.68 -3.08
N GLU A 159 17.86 -12.27 -3.53
CA GLU A 159 18.12 -13.68 -3.30
C GLU A 159 18.13 -14.00 -1.80
N GLY A 160 17.48 -15.10 -1.42
CA GLY A 160 17.34 -15.51 -0.02
C GLY A 160 16.31 -14.72 0.77
N ALA A 161 15.45 -13.92 0.13
CA ALA A 161 14.36 -13.23 0.82
C ALA A 161 13.40 -14.21 1.49
N LYS A 162 12.99 -13.88 2.70
CA LYS A 162 12.07 -14.65 3.53
C LYS A 162 10.78 -13.86 3.77
N GLY A 163 9.65 -14.53 3.66
CA GLY A 163 8.37 -14.00 4.11
C GLY A 163 8.12 -14.41 5.56
N ILE A 164 7.69 -13.47 6.38
CA ILE A 164 7.27 -13.74 7.76
C ILE A 164 5.78 -13.46 7.87
N LEU A 165 5.01 -14.49 8.14
CA LEU A 165 3.57 -14.43 8.35
C LEU A 165 3.25 -14.63 9.84
N PRO A 166 2.24 -13.94 10.39
CA PRO A 166 1.85 -14.08 11.80
C PRO A 166 1.00 -15.35 12.02
N VAL A 167 1.53 -16.49 11.61
CA VAL A 167 0.92 -17.80 11.81
C VAL A 167 1.49 -18.41 13.08
N GLY A 168 0.64 -18.71 14.05
CA GLY A 168 1.08 -19.15 15.38
C GLY A 168 1.93 -18.07 16.05
N PHE A 169 3.19 -18.40 16.35
CA PHE A 169 4.18 -17.48 16.95
C PHE A 169 4.98 -16.68 15.91
N GLY A 170 4.57 -16.70 14.66
CA GLY A 170 5.30 -16.15 13.52
C GLY A 170 6.08 -17.25 12.79
N THR A 171 5.80 -17.45 11.52
CA THR A 171 6.45 -18.47 10.70
C THR A 171 7.20 -17.81 9.57
N GLU A 172 8.46 -18.18 9.42
CA GLU A 172 9.31 -17.78 8.31
C GLU A 172 9.14 -18.74 7.13
N TYR A 173 8.95 -18.19 5.95
CA TYR A 173 8.83 -18.93 4.69
C TYR A 173 9.85 -18.45 3.68
N THR A 174 10.47 -19.37 2.94
CA THR A 174 11.27 -19.01 1.79
C THR A 174 10.37 -18.55 0.66
N ILE A 175 10.59 -17.34 0.16
CA ILE A 175 9.88 -16.81 -1.00
C ILE A 175 10.52 -17.42 -2.26
N GLY A 176 9.84 -18.43 -2.84
CA GLY A 176 10.28 -19.10 -4.07
C GLY A 176 10.10 -18.23 -5.32
N ASN A 177 10.55 -18.74 -6.48
CA ASN A 177 10.38 -18.06 -7.77
C ASN A 177 8.92 -17.99 -8.22
N GLU A 178 8.15 -18.96 -7.81
CA GLU A 178 6.71 -19.06 -8.06
C GLU A 178 6.03 -19.48 -6.77
N GLY A 179 4.90 -18.86 -6.48
CA GLY A 179 4.10 -19.22 -5.32
C GLY A 179 3.38 -18.03 -4.70
N GLN A 180 2.54 -18.40 -3.77
CA GLN A 180 1.75 -17.44 -3.02
C GLN A 180 1.80 -17.80 -1.54
N LEU A 181 2.16 -16.83 -0.72
CA LEU A 181 2.02 -16.89 0.72
C LEU A 181 0.85 -16.02 1.13
N GLN A 182 0.02 -16.49 2.04
CA GLN A 182 -1.08 -15.69 2.58
C GLN A 182 -1.31 -15.97 4.07
N SER A 183 -1.70 -14.94 4.77
CA SER A 183 -2.22 -15.01 6.13
C SER A 183 -3.57 -14.34 6.19
N ARG A 184 -4.52 -14.97 6.87
CA ARG A 184 -5.87 -14.42 7.10
C ARG A 184 -6.01 -13.98 8.54
N TYR A 185 -6.43 -12.75 8.75
CA TYR A 185 -6.73 -12.17 10.06
C TYR A 185 -8.20 -11.74 10.13
N PRO A 186 -8.93 -11.91 11.25
CA PRO A 186 -8.57 -12.77 12.36
C PRO A 186 -8.77 -14.24 12.01
N SER A 187 -7.87 -15.10 12.44
CA SER A 187 -8.03 -16.56 12.36
C SER A 187 -7.11 -17.25 13.36
N CYS A 188 -7.29 -18.56 13.54
CA CYS A 188 -6.37 -19.37 14.33
C CYS A 188 -4.93 -19.40 13.77
N THR A 189 -4.78 -19.06 12.49
CA THR A 189 -3.48 -19.00 11.79
C THR A 189 -2.95 -17.58 11.59
N GLY A 190 -3.74 -16.55 11.89
CA GLY A 190 -3.35 -15.14 11.72
C GLY A 190 -3.67 -14.34 12.96
N THR A 191 -2.68 -14.12 13.82
CA THR A 191 -2.84 -13.48 15.14
C THR A 191 -2.56 -11.98 15.13
N MET A 192 -1.90 -11.49 14.08
CA MET A 192 -1.55 -10.08 13.91
C MET A 192 -1.90 -9.56 12.52
N GLN A 193 -2.13 -8.25 12.43
CA GLN A 193 -2.51 -7.57 11.18
C GLN A 193 -1.27 -7.09 10.42
N LEU A 194 -0.30 -7.97 10.19
CA LEU A 194 0.94 -7.60 9.52
C LEU A 194 1.54 -8.76 8.70
N VAL A 195 2.44 -8.39 7.81
CA VAL A 195 3.33 -9.30 7.07
C VAL A 195 4.65 -8.60 6.83
N LEU A 196 5.74 -9.37 6.83
CA LEU A 196 7.08 -8.86 6.57
C LEU A 196 7.73 -9.65 5.43
N MET A 197 8.57 -8.96 4.68
CA MET A 197 9.56 -9.59 3.80
C MET A 197 10.95 -9.15 4.27
N HIS A 198 11.74 -10.12 4.68
CA HIS A 198 13.07 -9.89 5.25
C HIS A 198 14.18 -10.43 4.34
N HIS A 199 15.29 -9.70 4.28
CA HIS A 199 16.54 -10.13 3.66
C HIS A 199 17.74 -9.42 4.33
N LYS A 200 18.97 -9.78 3.96
CA LYS A 200 20.18 -9.21 4.59
C LYS A 200 20.30 -7.67 4.53
N GLY A 201 19.62 -7.02 3.59
CA GLY A 201 19.67 -5.57 3.42
C GLY A 201 18.55 -4.82 4.13
N GLY A 202 17.60 -5.51 4.75
CA GLY A 202 16.48 -4.86 5.45
C GLY A 202 15.19 -5.65 5.45
N THR A 203 14.13 -5.03 5.95
CA THR A 203 12.80 -5.64 6.06
C THR A 203 11.75 -4.70 5.49
N VAL A 204 10.93 -5.20 4.58
CA VAL A 204 9.71 -4.53 4.13
C VAL A 204 8.57 -4.99 5.01
N TYR A 205 7.87 -4.05 5.61
CA TYR A 205 6.81 -4.28 6.58
C TYR A 205 5.48 -3.74 6.06
N PHE A 206 4.45 -4.56 6.10
CA PHE A 206 3.07 -4.17 5.79
C PHE A 206 2.18 -4.49 6.98
N ALA A 207 1.46 -3.49 7.48
CA ALA A 207 0.50 -3.67 8.55
C ALA A 207 -0.80 -2.94 8.26
N ALA A 208 -1.91 -3.52 8.66
CA ALA A 208 -3.20 -2.86 8.65
C ALA A 208 -3.50 -2.27 10.03
N GLN A 209 -3.78 -0.96 10.07
CA GLN A 209 -4.13 -0.25 11.30
C GLN A 209 -5.66 -0.17 11.46
N ASP A 210 -6.31 -1.33 11.47
CA ASP A 210 -7.76 -1.40 11.65
C ASP A 210 -8.13 -1.76 13.09
N LYS A 211 -8.67 -0.77 13.81
CA LYS A 211 -9.15 -0.93 15.19
C LYS A 211 -10.41 -1.79 15.28
N GLY A 212 -11.19 -1.89 14.20
CA GLY A 212 -12.42 -2.68 14.14
C GLY A 212 -12.17 -4.18 14.00
N GLY A 213 -10.93 -4.59 13.65
CA GLY A 213 -10.58 -6.00 13.51
C GLY A 213 -11.25 -6.70 12.33
N SER A 214 -11.65 -5.96 11.30
CA SER A 214 -12.27 -6.51 10.08
C SER A 214 -11.41 -7.61 9.45
N GLY A 215 -12.03 -8.55 8.76
CA GLY A 215 -11.33 -9.64 8.09
C GLY A 215 -10.34 -9.14 7.04
N LYS A 216 -9.09 -9.62 7.09
CA LYS A 216 -8.01 -9.27 6.18
C LYS A 216 -7.28 -10.50 5.67
N VAL A 217 -6.81 -10.42 4.43
CA VAL A 217 -5.88 -11.40 3.88
C VAL A 217 -4.63 -10.66 3.44
N PHE A 218 -3.53 -10.93 4.10
CA PHE A 218 -2.22 -10.50 3.62
C PHE A 218 -1.73 -11.53 2.61
N ARG A 219 -1.37 -11.07 1.43
CA ARG A 219 -0.94 -11.95 0.35
C ARG A 219 0.37 -11.45 -0.23
N MET A 220 1.35 -12.34 -0.31
CA MET A 220 2.57 -12.15 -1.07
C MET A 220 2.54 -13.15 -2.23
N LYS A 221 2.57 -12.63 -3.46
CA LYS A 221 2.65 -13.45 -4.68
C LYS A 221 3.97 -13.20 -5.35
N SER A 222 4.64 -14.27 -5.72
CA SER A 222 5.89 -14.24 -6.49
C SER A 222 5.58 -14.56 -7.95
N GLU A 223 5.96 -13.65 -8.84
CA GLU A 223 5.88 -13.84 -10.28
C GLU A 223 7.29 -13.65 -10.87
N GLY A 224 7.93 -14.75 -11.28
CA GLY A 224 9.29 -14.71 -11.79
C GLY A 224 10.31 -14.18 -10.76
N LYS A 225 11.14 -13.21 -11.15
CA LYS A 225 12.19 -12.64 -10.30
C LYS A 225 11.70 -11.55 -9.35
N SER A 226 10.52 -10.99 -9.58
CA SER A 226 9.97 -9.90 -8.76
C SER A 226 8.70 -10.35 -8.05
N PRO A 227 8.65 -10.40 -6.73
CA PRO A 227 7.41 -10.65 -6.00
C PRO A 227 6.52 -9.42 -6.05
N VAL A 228 5.22 -9.65 -6.16
CA VAL A 228 4.20 -8.63 -5.92
C VAL A 228 3.61 -8.88 -4.55
N SER A 229 3.70 -7.90 -3.67
CA SER A 229 3.04 -7.96 -2.37
C SER A 229 1.77 -7.14 -2.41
N TYR A 230 0.67 -7.68 -1.90
CA TYR A 230 -0.55 -6.92 -1.71
C TYR A 230 -1.29 -7.34 -0.46
N THR A 231 -1.98 -6.35 0.10
CA THR A 231 -2.90 -6.55 1.20
C THR A 231 -4.31 -6.64 0.64
N HIS A 232 -5.02 -7.68 1.01
CA HIS A 232 -6.42 -7.85 0.67
C HIS A 232 -7.26 -7.60 1.92
N LEU A 233 -8.09 -6.57 1.88
CA LEU A 233 -9.06 -6.29 2.93
C LEU A 233 -10.43 -6.76 2.47
N ARG A 234 -11.06 -7.67 3.23
CA ARG A 234 -12.44 -8.07 3.01
C ARG A 234 -13.31 -7.35 4.03
N ALA A 235 -14.19 -6.49 3.55
CA ALA A 235 -15.25 -5.94 4.38
C ALA A 235 -16.35 -7.01 4.56
N HIS A 236 -16.83 -7.17 5.77
CA HIS A 236 -18.01 -8.00 6.09
C HIS A 236 -19.12 -7.11 6.59
#